data_ea91337b6d99d90d3c1a5677851e0a1d
#
_entry.id   ea91337b6d99d90d3c1a5677851e0a1d
#
_cell.length_a   1.000
_cell.length_b   1.000
_cell.length_c   1.000
_cell.angle_alpha   90.00
_cell.angle_beta   90.00
_cell.angle_gamma   90.00
#
_symmetry.space_group_name_H-M   'P 1'
#
loop_
_entity.id
_entity.type
_entity.pdbx_description
1 polymer ?
#
loop_
_entity_poly.entity_id
_entity_poly.type
_entity_poly.pdbx_seq_one_letter_code
_entity_poly.pdbx_strand_id
1 'polypeptide(L)'
;TRGNADNPAQTFNRQGSSIDEVIRLIPMSWDQRHTFNLSVGYNTDRFGITATGYYNSGTPYTFTPQGESNLALLNLYPNNDYKPSNYHADLSGYINLPKMFGLSPKIDFIVYNLLDRYNEYGVSSETGRAYTSVVNETELLSHRSNFNTYDDRYKDPSMFQAPRQIKVGLTIPF
;
A
#
# COMPACT_ATOMS: atom_id res chain seq x y z
N THR A 1 7.83 -16.26 2.59
CA THR A 1 6.96 -17.45 2.71
C THR A 1 6.62 -17.98 1.32
N ARG A 2 6.81 -19.26 1.09
CA ARG A 2 6.53 -19.91 -0.19
C ARG A 2 5.56 -21.06 0.03
N GLY A 3 4.63 -21.22 -0.89
CA GLY A 3 3.67 -22.31 -0.90
C GLY A 3 3.75 -23.12 -2.19
N ASN A 4 2.99 -24.19 -2.27
CA ASN A 4 2.90 -25.01 -3.46
C ASN A 4 1.74 -24.53 -4.35
N ALA A 5 1.98 -24.43 -5.64
CA ALA A 5 0.96 -24.08 -6.63
C ALA A 5 0.34 -25.35 -7.23
N ASP A 6 -0.29 -26.14 -6.40
CA ASP A 6 -0.83 -27.45 -6.75
C ASP A 6 -2.33 -27.45 -7.12
N ASN A 7 -2.92 -26.28 -7.36
CA ASN A 7 -4.30 -26.23 -7.84
C ASN A 7 -4.38 -26.80 -9.26
N PRO A 8 -5.03 -27.96 -9.47
CA PRO A 8 -5.08 -28.63 -10.78
C PRO A 8 -5.65 -27.76 -11.89
N ALA A 9 -6.64 -26.92 -11.60
CA ALA A 9 -7.25 -26.02 -12.57
C ALA A 9 -6.25 -24.93 -13.03
N GLN A 10 -5.43 -24.43 -12.12
CA GLN A 10 -4.40 -23.46 -12.46
C GLN A 10 -3.24 -24.09 -13.23
N THR A 11 -2.88 -25.32 -12.89
CA THR A 11 -1.84 -26.08 -13.60
C THR A 11 -2.27 -26.36 -15.04
N PHE A 12 -3.51 -26.79 -15.24
CA PHE A 12 -4.08 -27.00 -16.57
C PHE A 12 -4.06 -25.74 -17.44
N ASN A 13 -4.52 -24.61 -16.90
CA ASN A 13 -4.57 -23.35 -17.65
C ASN A 13 -3.18 -22.81 -18.01
N ARG A 14 -2.14 -23.18 -17.27
CA ARG A 14 -0.78 -22.72 -17.53
C ARG A 14 -0.02 -23.55 -18.54
N GLN A 15 -0.28 -24.83 -18.58
CA GLN A 15 0.50 -25.76 -19.40
C GLN A 15 -0.22 -26.20 -20.67
N GLY A 16 -1.51 -25.88 -20.79
CA GLY A 16 -2.32 -26.34 -21.92
C GLY A 16 -2.47 -27.87 -21.98
N SER A 17 -2.02 -28.58 -20.95
CA SER A 17 -2.08 -30.04 -20.84
C SER A 17 -2.33 -30.44 -19.39
N SER A 18 -3.19 -31.46 -19.20
CA SER A 18 -3.47 -32.03 -17.88
C SER A 18 -2.43 -33.05 -17.42
N ILE A 19 -1.39 -33.30 -18.20
CA ILE A 19 -0.50 -34.46 -18.03
C ILE A 19 0.70 -34.14 -17.15
N ASP A 20 1.15 -32.91 -17.08
CA ASP A 20 2.34 -32.52 -16.31
C ASP A 20 1.98 -31.58 -15.17
N GLU A 21 1.79 -32.13 -13.98
CA GLU A 21 1.74 -31.35 -12.75
C GLU A 21 3.13 -30.80 -12.42
N VAL A 22 3.36 -29.54 -12.72
CA VAL A 22 4.60 -28.87 -12.26
C VAL A 22 4.39 -28.35 -10.85
N ILE A 23 4.92 -29.07 -9.89
CA ILE A 23 5.01 -28.60 -8.51
C ILE A 23 6.05 -27.47 -8.46
N ARG A 24 5.58 -26.24 -8.26
CA ARG A 24 6.45 -25.06 -8.17
C ARG A 24 6.22 -24.34 -6.85
N LEU A 25 7.30 -24.03 -6.16
CA LEU A 25 7.23 -23.15 -4.99
C LEU A 25 7.00 -21.71 -5.45
N ILE A 26 5.90 -21.13 -5.01
CA ILE A 26 5.53 -19.74 -5.30
C ILE A 26 5.49 -18.92 -4.02
N PRO A 27 5.76 -17.61 -4.09
CA PRO A 27 5.53 -16.71 -2.98
C PRO A 27 4.05 -16.70 -2.59
N MET A 28 3.75 -16.68 -1.31
CA MET A 28 2.38 -16.49 -0.83
C MET A 28 2.01 -15.01 -0.89
N SER A 29 0.75 -14.69 -1.06
CA SER A 29 0.27 -13.31 -1.21
C SER A 29 0.64 -12.37 -0.04
N TRP A 30 0.96 -12.93 1.12
CA TRP A 30 1.41 -12.20 2.31
C TRP A 30 2.93 -12.23 2.52
N ASP A 31 3.72 -12.73 1.55
CA ASP A 31 5.18 -12.80 1.66
C ASP A 31 5.81 -11.42 1.60
N GLN A 32 5.93 -10.79 2.76
CA GLN A 32 6.63 -9.53 2.94
C GLN A 32 8.04 -9.80 3.45
N ARG A 33 9.04 -9.64 2.61
CA ARG A 33 10.41 -10.10 2.88
C ARG A 33 11.17 -9.20 3.85
N HIS A 34 10.94 -7.91 3.78
CA HIS A 34 11.67 -6.95 4.58
C HIS A 34 10.68 -6.00 5.26
N THR A 35 10.80 -5.93 6.58
CA THR A 35 10.09 -4.96 7.42
C THR A 35 11.11 -4.27 8.31
N PHE A 36 11.10 -2.96 8.31
CA PHE A 36 11.95 -2.16 9.17
C PHE A 36 11.12 -1.09 9.86
N ASN A 37 11.23 -1.05 11.19
CA ASN A 37 10.58 -0.06 12.03
C ASN A 37 11.63 0.59 12.92
N LEU A 38 11.65 1.92 12.94
CA LEU A 38 12.56 2.71 13.76
C LEU A 38 11.76 3.76 14.51
N SER A 39 11.95 3.84 15.83
CA SER A 39 11.40 4.93 16.63
C SER A 39 12.50 5.63 17.40
N VAL A 40 12.52 6.94 17.31
CA VAL A 40 13.46 7.80 18.02
C VAL A 40 12.66 8.86 18.77
N GLY A 41 12.87 8.96 20.08
CA GLY A 41 12.18 9.91 20.94
C GLY A 41 13.16 10.73 21.78
N TYR A 42 12.79 11.98 21.99
CA TYR A 42 13.44 12.89 22.93
C TYR A 42 12.37 13.52 23.82
N ASN A 43 12.53 13.35 25.12
CA ASN A 43 11.54 13.80 26.10
C ASN A 43 12.22 14.62 27.21
N THR A 44 11.57 15.70 27.56
CA THR A 44 11.90 16.58 28.69
C THR A 44 10.66 16.88 29.50
N ASP A 45 10.81 17.53 30.62
CA ASP A 45 9.67 17.96 31.45
C ASP A 45 8.76 18.98 30.74
N ARG A 46 9.30 19.73 29.77
CA ARG A 46 8.57 20.76 29.04
C ARG A 46 8.00 20.31 27.72
N PHE A 47 8.68 19.45 27.02
CA PHE A 47 8.24 18.97 25.72
C PHE A 47 8.79 17.57 25.44
N GLY A 48 8.11 16.86 24.59
CA GLY A 48 8.58 15.60 24.04
C GLY A 48 8.26 15.52 22.56
N ILE A 49 9.11 14.84 21.84
CA ILE A 49 8.95 14.58 20.41
C ILE A 49 9.39 13.14 20.11
N THR A 50 8.62 12.45 19.29
CA THR A 50 8.92 11.08 18.85
C THR A 50 8.67 10.99 17.35
N ALA A 51 9.67 10.54 16.62
CA ALA A 51 9.58 10.22 15.21
C ALA A 51 9.62 8.71 15.03
N THR A 52 8.71 8.15 14.26
CA THR A 52 8.67 6.73 13.95
C THR A 52 8.67 6.54 12.43
N GLY A 53 9.61 5.78 11.94
CA GLY A 53 9.73 5.42 10.52
C GLY A 53 9.35 3.96 10.28
N TYR A 54 8.66 3.70 9.17
CA TYR A 54 8.21 2.38 8.74
C TYR A 54 8.66 2.14 7.31
N TYR A 55 9.17 0.97 7.06
CA TYR A 55 9.47 0.48 5.73
C TYR A 55 9.01 -0.96 5.59
N ASN A 56 8.24 -1.24 4.54
CA ASN A 56 7.75 -2.57 4.22
C ASN A 56 8.05 -2.85 2.74
N SER A 57 8.70 -3.96 2.45
CA SER A 57 8.83 -4.43 1.07
C SER A 57 7.45 -4.79 0.52
N GLY A 58 7.28 -4.68 -0.79
CA GLY A 58 6.06 -5.08 -1.45
C GLY A 58 5.70 -6.53 -1.20
N THR A 59 4.40 -6.81 -1.14
CA THR A 59 3.85 -8.16 -1.13
C THR A 59 3.65 -8.66 -2.56
N PRO A 60 3.69 -9.99 -2.80
CA PRO A 60 3.45 -10.54 -4.13
C PRO A 60 2.04 -10.25 -4.65
N TYR A 61 1.96 -10.11 -5.95
CA TYR A 61 0.70 -10.05 -6.68
C TYR A 61 0.85 -10.83 -8.00
N THR A 62 -0.26 -11.11 -8.66
CA THR A 62 -0.24 -11.77 -9.96
C THR A 62 -0.25 -10.72 -11.06
N PHE A 63 0.89 -10.54 -11.71
CA PHE A 63 1.00 -9.73 -12.91
C PHE A 63 0.43 -10.52 -14.10
N THR A 64 -0.45 -9.89 -14.84
CA THR A 64 -1.09 -10.46 -16.05
C THR A 64 -0.73 -9.54 -17.21
N PRO A 65 0.16 -9.97 -18.13
CA PRO A 65 0.52 -9.14 -19.26
C PRO A 65 -0.69 -8.90 -20.16
N GLN A 66 -0.78 -7.71 -20.70
CA GLN A 66 -1.76 -7.40 -21.72
C GLN A 66 -1.38 -8.09 -23.02
N GLY A 67 -2.31 -8.76 -23.61
CA GLY A 67 -2.12 -9.39 -24.90
C GLY A 67 -3.36 -10.20 -25.30
N GLU A 68 -3.75 -10.08 -26.54
CA GLU A 68 -4.82 -10.88 -27.14
C GLU A 68 -4.41 -12.33 -27.36
N SER A 69 -3.13 -12.66 -27.18
CA SER A 69 -2.57 -13.99 -27.43
C SER A 69 -2.67 -14.87 -26.19
N ASN A 70 -3.30 -16.04 -26.32
CA ASN A 70 -3.27 -17.08 -25.31
C ASN A 70 -1.85 -17.52 -24.92
N LEU A 71 -0.85 -17.28 -25.79
CA LEU A 71 0.55 -17.55 -25.49
C LEU A 71 1.10 -16.64 -24.37
N ALA A 72 0.58 -15.43 -24.23
CA ALA A 72 0.98 -14.52 -23.16
C ALA A 72 0.56 -15.04 -21.77
N LEU A 73 -0.44 -15.90 -21.71
CA LEU A 73 -0.93 -16.51 -20.46
C LEU A 73 -0.25 -17.86 -20.16
N LEU A 74 0.50 -18.42 -21.09
CA LEU A 74 1.25 -19.64 -20.84
C LEU A 74 2.34 -19.41 -19.80
N ASN A 75 2.47 -20.35 -18.88
CA ASN A 75 3.44 -20.29 -17.78
C ASN A 75 3.24 -19.16 -16.75
N LEU A 76 2.11 -18.46 -16.77
CA LEU A 76 1.78 -17.56 -15.68
C LEU A 76 1.48 -18.37 -14.41
N TYR A 77 2.15 -18.03 -13.34
CA TYR A 77 1.88 -18.57 -12.01
C TYR A 77 1.42 -17.45 -11.08
N PRO A 78 0.60 -17.74 -10.05
CA PRO A 78 0.16 -16.73 -9.12
C PRO A 78 1.34 -16.12 -8.36
N ASN A 79 1.19 -14.86 -7.97
CA ASN A 79 2.19 -14.14 -7.19
C ASN A 79 3.57 -14.07 -7.89
N ASN A 80 3.54 -13.83 -9.19
CA ASN A 80 4.73 -13.83 -10.05
C ASN A 80 5.52 -12.51 -10.01
N ASP A 81 4.98 -11.46 -9.38
CA ASP A 81 5.64 -10.17 -9.24
C ASP A 81 5.34 -9.54 -7.87
N TYR A 82 6.02 -8.45 -7.51
CA TYR A 82 5.91 -7.78 -6.23
C TYR A 82 5.42 -6.34 -6.38
N LYS A 83 4.51 -5.94 -5.49
CA LYS A 83 4.05 -4.56 -5.38
C LYS A 83 5.22 -3.63 -5.00
N PRO A 84 5.11 -2.32 -5.26
CA PRO A 84 6.06 -1.34 -4.75
C PRO A 84 6.21 -1.40 -3.23
N SER A 85 7.40 -1.04 -2.73
CA SER A 85 7.62 -0.92 -1.30
C SER A 85 6.88 0.28 -0.73
N ASN A 86 6.36 0.12 0.48
CA ASN A 86 5.68 1.15 1.23
C ASN A 86 6.58 1.66 2.36
N TYR A 87 6.65 2.98 2.50
CA TYR A 87 7.31 3.59 3.65
C TYR A 87 6.64 4.91 4.03
N HIS A 88 6.60 5.19 5.30
CA HIS A 88 6.11 6.45 5.85
C HIS A 88 6.81 6.77 7.15
N ALA A 89 6.70 7.98 7.59
CA ALA A 89 7.17 8.43 8.89
C ALA A 89 6.05 9.17 9.61
N ASP A 90 5.93 8.92 10.90
CA ASP A 90 4.99 9.60 11.78
C ASP A 90 5.77 10.44 12.80
N LEU A 91 5.21 11.57 13.17
CA LEU A 91 5.77 12.47 14.16
C LEU A 91 4.71 12.74 15.22
N SER A 92 5.05 12.54 16.47
CA SER A 92 4.18 12.90 17.60
C SER A 92 4.96 13.68 18.62
N GLY A 93 4.26 14.49 19.40
CA GLY A 93 4.91 15.22 20.45
C GLY A 93 3.92 15.93 21.35
N TYR A 94 4.47 16.53 22.40
CA TYR A 94 3.71 17.32 23.34
C TYR A 94 4.53 18.52 23.83
N ILE A 95 3.80 19.54 24.28
CA ILE A 95 4.36 20.74 24.93
C ILE A 95 3.56 21.01 26.19
N ASN A 96 4.19 20.97 27.34
CA ASN A 96 3.64 21.40 28.61
C ASN A 96 3.75 22.91 28.73
N LEU A 97 2.63 23.58 28.77
CA LEU A 97 2.57 25.03 28.95
C LEU A 97 2.81 25.43 30.43
N PRO A 98 3.32 26.63 30.69
CA PRO A 98 3.45 27.11 32.06
C PRO A 98 2.09 27.15 32.77
N LYS A 99 2.13 26.98 34.06
CA LYS A 99 0.90 27.05 34.88
C LYS A 99 0.22 28.43 34.73
N MET A 100 -1.03 28.40 34.34
CA MET A 100 -1.88 29.59 34.21
C MET A 100 -3.18 29.36 35.03
N PHE A 101 -3.49 30.27 35.92
CA PHE A 101 -4.68 30.20 36.78
C PHE A 101 -4.81 28.87 37.55
N GLY A 102 -3.70 28.28 37.98
CA GLY A 102 -3.66 27.00 38.69
C GLY A 102 -3.78 25.75 37.81
N LEU A 103 -3.99 25.89 36.50
CA LEU A 103 -4.07 24.83 35.53
C LEU A 103 -2.70 24.61 34.84
N SER A 104 -2.45 23.37 34.43
CA SER A 104 -1.23 22.99 33.69
C SER A 104 -1.61 22.48 32.29
N PRO A 105 -1.90 23.37 31.34
CA PRO A 105 -2.35 22.95 30.02
C PRO A 105 -1.22 22.28 29.24
N LYS A 106 -1.60 21.30 28.41
CA LYS A 106 -0.70 20.53 27.56
C LYS A 106 -1.23 20.50 26.13
N ILE A 107 -0.38 20.78 25.17
CA ILE A 107 -0.68 20.65 23.76
C ILE A 107 -0.05 19.34 23.29
N ASP A 108 -0.84 18.48 22.67
CA ASP A 108 -0.40 17.28 22.00
C ASP A 108 -0.56 17.42 20.48
N PHE A 109 0.37 16.91 19.71
CA PHE A 109 0.24 16.89 18.26
C PHE A 109 0.69 15.54 17.70
N ILE A 110 0.07 15.13 16.60
CA ILE A 110 0.42 13.93 15.84
C ILE A 110 0.33 14.27 14.36
N VAL A 111 1.37 13.93 13.63
CA VAL A 111 1.42 14.02 12.18
C VAL A 111 1.63 12.62 11.64
N TYR A 112 0.60 12.04 11.02
CA TYR A 112 0.72 10.80 10.29
C TYR A 112 1.19 11.06 8.88
N ASN A 113 2.01 10.16 8.36
CA ASN A 113 2.58 10.26 7.02
C ASN A 113 3.26 11.61 6.78
N LEU A 114 4.24 11.94 7.63
CA LEU A 114 4.99 13.21 7.59
C LEU A 114 5.55 13.53 6.20
N LEU A 115 5.94 12.50 5.45
CA LEU A 115 6.51 12.62 4.12
C LEU A 115 5.47 12.89 3.03
N ASP A 116 4.18 12.82 3.37
CA ASP A 116 3.04 12.95 2.44
C ASP A 116 3.15 12.01 1.24
N ARG A 117 3.67 10.82 1.47
CA ARG A 117 3.88 9.85 0.41
C ARG A 117 2.59 9.10 0.10
N TYR A 118 2.25 9.04 -1.17
CA TYR A 118 1.18 8.19 -1.67
C TYR A 118 1.68 6.75 -1.81
N ASN A 119 1.56 5.97 -0.74
CA ASN A 119 1.89 4.56 -0.74
C ASN A 119 0.80 3.75 -1.43
N GLU A 120 1.18 2.89 -2.35
CA GLU A 120 0.27 2.06 -3.13
C GLU A 120 -0.15 0.83 -2.29
N TYR A 121 -1.42 0.77 -1.90
CA TYR A 121 -2.00 -0.37 -1.19
C TYR A 121 -2.50 -1.43 -2.18
N GLY A 122 -3.26 -1.02 -3.18
CA GLY A 122 -3.71 -1.82 -4.31
C GLY A 122 -2.85 -1.60 -5.54
N VAL A 123 -2.78 -2.60 -6.41
CA VAL A 123 -2.13 -2.46 -7.72
C VAL A 123 -2.97 -3.15 -8.79
N SER A 124 -2.96 -2.59 -9.99
CA SER A 124 -3.52 -3.24 -11.17
C SER A 124 -2.66 -4.45 -11.53
N SER A 125 -3.30 -5.55 -11.89
CA SER A 125 -2.61 -6.76 -12.35
C SER A 125 -1.80 -6.54 -13.63
N GLU A 126 -2.14 -5.53 -14.41
CA GLU A 126 -1.54 -5.25 -15.71
C GLU A 126 -0.33 -4.32 -15.64
N THR A 127 -0.33 -3.40 -14.67
CA THR A 127 0.72 -2.39 -14.55
C THR A 127 1.62 -2.59 -13.35
N GLY A 128 1.17 -3.33 -12.33
CA GLY A 128 1.85 -3.43 -11.06
C GLY A 128 1.82 -2.15 -10.22
N ARG A 129 0.99 -1.18 -10.61
CA ARG A 129 0.89 0.12 -9.96
C ARG A 129 -0.55 0.41 -9.55
N ALA A 130 -0.73 1.36 -8.65
CA ALA A 130 -2.04 1.79 -8.17
C ALA A 130 -2.88 2.51 -9.25
N TYR A 131 -2.30 2.79 -10.37
CA TYR A 131 -2.99 3.37 -11.51
C TYR A 131 -2.90 2.43 -12.71
N THR A 132 -3.95 2.36 -13.50
CA THR A 132 -3.93 1.63 -14.76
C THR A 132 -3.45 2.57 -15.86
N SER A 133 -2.63 2.08 -16.74
CA SER A 133 -2.16 2.86 -17.89
C SER A 133 -2.94 2.55 -19.16
N VAL A 134 -3.87 1.62 -19.10
CA VAL A 134 -4.45 1.08 -20.34
C VAL A 134 -5.95 1.28 -20.31
N VAL A 135 -6.31 2.44 -20.78
CA VAL A 135 -7.68 2.73 -21.17
C VAL A 135 -7.67 2.82 -22.69
N ASN A 136 -8.36 1.92 -23.34
CA ASN A 136 -8.57 2.03 -24.77
C ASN A 136 -9.59 3.15 -25.06
N GLU A 137 -9.54 3.70 -26.27
CA GLU A 137 -10.38 4.82 -26.67
C GLU A 137 -11.89 4.49 -26.60
N THR A 138 -12.23 3.22 -26.78
CA THR A 138 -13.61 2.72 -26.68
C THR A 138 -14.13 2.76 -25.24
N GLU A 139 -13.30 2.43 -24.29
CA GLU A 139 -13.62 2.57 -22.85
C GLU A 139 -13.79 4.03 -22.45
N LEU A 140 -12.91 4.90 -22.91
CA LEU A 140 -13.02 6.35 -22.70
C LEU A 140 -14.36 6.91 -23.19
N LEU A 141 -14.80 6.48 -24.37
CA LEU A 141 -16.06 6.91 -24.95
C LEU A 141 -17.27 6.36 -24.20
N SER A 142 -17.20 5.12 -23.72
CA SER A 142 -18.30 4.48 -22.98
C SER A 142 -18.53 5.08 -21.59
N HIS A 143 -17.52 5.75 -21.02
CA HIS A 143 -17.57 6.30 -19.65
C HIS A 143 -18.02 7.75 -19.57
N ARG A 144 -18.29 8.41 -20.67
CA ARG A 144 -18.79 9.81 -20.69
C ARG A 144 -20.10 10.02 -19.93
N SER A 145 -20.87 8.96 -19.73
CA SER A 145 -22.17 9.01 -19.03
C SER A 145 -22.13 8.54 -17.58
N ASN A 146 -20.98 8.10 -17.09
CA ASN A 146 -20.82 7.61 -15.71
C ASN A 146 -20.41 8.75 -14.78
N PHE A 147 -20.80 8.63 -13.49
CA PHE A 147 -20.45 9.59 -12.43
C PHE A 147 -18.94 9.67 -12.14
N ASN A 148 -18.17 8.66 -12.54
CA ASN A 148 -16.73 8.64 -12.37
C ASN A 148 -16.03 9.20 -13.59
N THR A 149 -15.12 10.14 -13.37
CA THR A 149 -14.29 10.68 -14.44
C THR A 149 -13.19 9.69 -14.83
N TYR A 150 -12.57 9.91 -15.98
CA TYR A 150 -11.40 9.15 -16.40
C TYR A 150 -10.25 9.24 -15.37
N ASP A 151 -10.04 10.44 -14.83
CA ASP A 151 -8.99 10.68 -13.83
C ASP A 151 -9.23 9.89 -12.54
N ASP A 152 -10.49 9.73 -12.12
CA ASP A 152 -10.84 8.93 -10.93
C ASP A 152 -10.54 7.44 -11.11
N ARG A 153 -10.65 6.94 -12.33
CA ARG A 153 -10.29 5.55 -12.65
C ARG A 153 -8.80 5.36 -12.82
N TYR A 154 -8.15 6.34 -13.44
CA TYR A 154 -6.71 6.30 -13.64
C TYR A 154 -5.94 6.43 -12.34
N LYS A 155 -6.43 7.26 -11.42
CA LYS A 155 -5.84 7.52 -10.10
C LYS A 155 -6.86 7.25 -9.00
N ASP A 156 -7.36 6.02 -8.94
CA ASP A 156 -8.33 5.63 -7.92
C ASP A 156 -7.76 5.88 -6.50
N PRO A 157 -8.34 6.81 -5.73
CA PRO A 157 -7.86 7.10 -4.38
C PRO A 157 -7.90 5.89 -3.44
N SER A 158 -8.79 4.92 -3.70
CA SER A 158 -8.91 3.70 -2.90
C SER A 158 -7.69 2.78 -3.00
N MET A 159 -6.88 2.94 -4.03
CA MET A 159 -5.66 2.18 -4.25
C MET A 159 -4.46 2.69 -3.44
N PHE A 160 -4.60 3.86 -2.79
CA PHE A 160 -3.53 4.49 -2.02
C PHE A 160 -3.83 4.48 -0.52
N GLN A 161 -2.79 4.48 0.27
CA GLN A 161 -2.91 4.74 1.71
C GLN A 161 -3.25 6.22 1.98
N ALA A 162 -3.72 6.49 3.20
CA ALA A 162 -4.11 7.83 3.58
C ALA A 162 -2.97 8.86 3.40
N PRO A 163 -3.27 10.07 2.90
CA PRO A 163 -2.33 11.16 2.83
C PRO A 163 -1.94 11.65 4.24
N ARG A 164 -1.07 12.64 4.30
CA ARG A 164 -0.68 13.26 5.56
C ARG A 164 -1.89 13.77 6.34
N GLN A 165 -1.93 13.42 7.62
CA GLN A 165 -2.95 13.87 8.56
C GLN A 165 -2.29 14.54 9.75
N ILE A 166 -2.78 15.71 10.13
CA ILE A 166 -2.29 16.47 11.28
C ILE A 166 -3.42 16.54 12.31
N LYS A 167 -3.12 16.13 13.52
CA LYS A 167 -4.04 16.24 14.67
C LYS A 167 -3.38 17.06 15.77
N VAL A 168 -4.12 17.98 16.35
CA VAL A 168 -3.68 18.77 17.49
C VAL A 168 -4.73 18.64 18.58
N GLY A 169 -4.29 18.38 19.79
CA GLY A 169 -5.12 18.27 20.97
C GLY A 169 -4.68 19.26 22.05
N LEU A 170 -5.62 19.73 22.85
CA LEU A 170 -5.37 20.52 24.04
C LEU A 170 -5.94 19.76 25.24
N THR A 171 -5.09 19.44 26.21
CA THR A 171 -5.46 18.81 27.48
C THR A 171 -5.35 19.83 28.60
N ILE A 172 -6.42 20.05 29.31
CA ILE A 172 -6.46 20.95 30.46
C ILE A 172 -6.80 20.12 31.71
N PRO A 173 -5.83 19.77 32.55
CA PRO A 173 -6.08 19.09 33.80
C PRO A 173 -6.70 20.10 34.81
N PHE A 174 -7.71 19.70 35.49
CA PHE A 174 -8.42 20.47 36.53
C PHE A 174 -8.43 19.72 37.86
#